data_c1407f6c0e995f31f2e0a0e47bb7ec62
#
_entry.id   c1407f6c0e995f31f2e0a0e47bb7ec62
#
_cell.length_a   1.000
_cell.length_b   1.000
_cell.length_c   1.000
_cell.angle_alpha   90.00
_cell.angle_beta   90.00
_cell.angle_gamma   90.00
#
_symmetry.space_group_name_H-M   'P 1'
#
loop_
_entity.id
_entity.type
_entity.pdbx_description
1 polymer ?
#
loop_
_entity_poly.entity_id
_entity_poly.type
_entity_poly.pdbx_seq_one_letter_code
_entity_poly.pdbx_strand_id
1 'polypeptide(L)'
;MAGSGKKTEEVYRWLMAYIDENKFSGNLRLPSENALCRRLDMSRETVRAALDRMAQEGLVRRVKGSGTYINKEIALSRELGIGSAPLKIGLILQGQDTNANSELLEGIKSVLPADQVDLRVFFTDNKFSNERSCLQAVVHQNFQGFIIDGVKASLLNPNLDCYKEIYRRHIPVIFYNNYYKNLRCPRVIVNDTECADRLIGLLIERGHRHIAGIFVYDNYQSIEKFQGTAAAMQKRGGEFQDDYIKWCVSNEAHDQRFARFIDRFLKGLPKYTAIVCCNYMIYRLVRRVLEEQGKRVPEDCSLVCFDYSGPDWEAEGITCSVHQGRQMGRLVATQLMTMIERRDCDDKNYTYVMKPKIYEGTSIRTL
;
A
#
# COMPACT_ATOMS: atom_id res chain seq x y z
N MET A 1 -17.17 27.85 -25.69
CA MET A 1 -17.20 26.44 -26.16
C MET A 1 -17.05 25.37 -25.02
N ALA A 2 -16.92 25.76 -23.76
CA ALA A 2 -16.78 24.80 -22.63
C ALA A 2 -18.09 24.14 -22.13
N GLY A 3 -19.26 24.57 -22.59
CA GLY A 3 -20.56 24.05 -22.15
C GLY A 3 -21.08 22.81 -22.88
N SER A 4 -20.67 22.61 -24.15
CA SER A 4 -21.17 21.50 -24.98
C SER A 4 -20.57 20.15 -24.55
N GLY A 5 -19.33 20.09 -24.16
CA GLY A 5 -18.66 18.85 -23.73
C GLY A 5 -19.25 18.27 -22.44
N LYS A 6 -19.62 19.13 -21.47
CA LYS A 6 -20.25 18.69 -20.20
C LYS A 6 -21.62 18.06 -20.41
N LYS A 7 -22.44 18.64 -21.29
CA LYS A 7 -23.77 18.13 -21.62
C LYS A 7 -23.71 16.81 -22.39
N THR A 8 -22.75 16.64 -23.30
CA THR A 8 -22.51 15.37 -24.01
C THR A 8 -22.07 14.26 -23.06
N GLU A 9 -21.23 14.58 -22.08
CA GLU A 9 -20.79 13.64 -21.06
C GLU A 9 -21.93 13.21 -20.11
N GLU A 10 -22.86 14.11 -19.81
CA GLU A 10 -24.05 13.82 -18.99
C GLU A 10 -24.98 12.85 -19.74
N VAL A 11 -25.25 13.09 -21.02
CA VAL A 11 -26.03 12.17 -21.87
C VAL A 11 -25.34 10.81 -21.98
N TYR A 12 -24.03 10.80 -22.16
CA TYR A 12 -23.23 9.57 -22.25
C TYR A 12 -23.37 8.74 -20.95
N ARG A 13 -23.21 9.36 -19.77
CA ARG A 13 -23.35 8.68 -18.47
C ARG A 13 -24.76 8.10 -18.26
N TRP A 14 -25.78 8.86 -18.65
CA TRP A 14 -27.16 8.37 -18.56
C TRP A 14 -27.39 7.15 -19.48
N LEU A 15 -26.87 7.19 -20.70
CA LEU A 15 -26.97 6.06 -21.63
C LEU A 15 -26.22 4.83 -21.14
N MET A 16 -25.06 5.01 -20.49
CA MET A 16 -24.32 3.91 -19.86
C MET A 16 -25.16 3.25 -18.76
N ALA A 17 -25.73 4.02 -17.84
CA ALA A 17 -26.62 3.50 -16.80
C ALA A 17 -27.83 2.76 -17.42
N TYR A 18 -28.43 3.32 -18.46
CA TYR A 18 -29.52 2.66 -19.17
C TYR A 18 -29.13 1.33 -19.81
N ILE A 19 -27.94 1.23 -20.37
CA ILE A 19 -27.37 -0.03 -20.91
C ILE A 19 -27.21 -1.05 -19.78
N ASP A 20 -26.61 -0.64 -18.66
CA ASP A 20 -26.38 -1.52 -17.51
C ASP A 20 -27.69 -2.08 -16.93
N GLU A 21 -28.73 -1.27 -16.85
CA GLU A 21 -30.04 -1.72 -16.39
C GLU A 21 -30.77 -2.65 -17.38
N ASN A 22 -30.53 -2.51 -18.68
CA ASN A 22 -31.29 -3.19 -19.73
C ASN A 22 -30.54 -4.28 -20.49
N LYS A 23 -29.25 -4.50 -20.21
CA LYS A 23 -28.40 -5.49 -20.93
C LYS A 23 -28.93 -6.94 -20.86
N PHE A 24 -29.67 -7.27 -19.82
CA PHE A 24 -30.31 -8.59 -19.66
C PHE A 24 -31.76 -8.62 -20.10
N SER A 25 -32.36 -7.48 -20.48
CA SER A 25 -33.69 -7.42 -21.01
C SER A 25 -33.78 -7.96 -22.44
N GLY A 26 -34.87 -8.57 -22.81
CA GLY A 26 -35.09 -9.00 -24.20
C GLY A 26 -35.17 -7.85 -25.20
N ASN A 27 -35.36 -6.62 -24.73
CA ASN A 27 -35.44 -5.41 -25.58
C ASN A 27 -34.07 -4.64 -25.54
N LEU A 28 -33.24 -4.88 -26.54
CA LEU A 28 -31.96 -4.25 -26.71
C LEU A 28 -32.01 -2.89 -27.43
N ARG A 29 -33.18 -2.36 -27.72
CA ARG A 29 -33.36 -1.10 -28.46
C ARG A 29 -33.32 0.09 -27.49
N LEU A 30 -32.41 1.06 -27.78
CA LEU A 30 -32.38 2.33 -27.06
C LEU A 30 -33.62 3.19 -27.40
N PRO A 31 -34.02 4.08 -26.50
CA PRO A 31 -35.02 5.11 -26.82
C PRO A 31 -34.59 5.92 -28.05
N SER A 32 -35.55 6.38 -28.86
CA SER A 32 -35.22 7.18 -30.03
C SER A 32 -34.50 8.50 -29.67
N GLU A 33 -33.73 9.07 -30.58
CA GLU A 33 -33.06 10.38 -30.38
C GLU A 33 -34.04 11.44 -29.86
N ASN A 34 -35.25 11.49 -30.40
CA ASN A 34 -36.32 12.43 -29.99
C ASN A 34 -36.81 12.12 -28.55
N ALA A 35 -36.92 10.86 -28.19
CA ALA A 35 -37.31 10.46 -26.84
C ALA A 35 -36.20 10.81 -25.82
N LEU A 36 -34.92 10.61 -26.19
CA LEU A 36 -33.76 11.00 -25.37
C LEU A 36 -33.67 12.52 -25.19
N CYS A 37 -33.88 13.28 -26.24
CA CYS A 37 -33.92 14.76 -26.17
C CYS A 37 -34.97 15.25 -25.15
N ARG A 38 -36.17 14.69 -25.22
CA ARG A 38 -37.28 15.06 -24.30
C ARG A 38 -37.02 14.59 -22.87
N ARG A 39 -36.45 13.39 -22.69
CA ARG A 39 -36.25 12.79 -21.37
C ARG A 39 -35.12 13.46 -20.59
N LEU A 40 -34.07 13.92 -21.31
CA LEU A 40 -32.84 14.49 -20.71
C LEU A 40 -32.80 16.02 -20.82
N ASP A 41 -33.79 16.64 -21.45
CA ASP A 41 -33.82 18.08 -21.76
C ASP A 41 -32.53 18.55 -22.49
N MET A 42 -32.11 17.79 -23.50
CA MET A 42 -30.88 18.01 -24.23
C MET A 42 -31.13 18.24 -25.72
N SER A 43 -30.26 19.03 -26.34
CA SER A 43 -30.34 19.26 -27.77
C SER A 43 -30.08 17.98 -28.59
N ARG A 44 -30.64 17.93 -29.79
CA ARG A 44 -30.45 16.79 -30.71
C ARG A 44 -28.99 16.55 -31.04
N GLU A 45 -28.22 17.64 -31.17
CA GLU A 45 -26.79 17.59 -31.45
C GLU A 45 -26.01 16.98 -30.31
N THR A 46 -26.32 17.31 -29.04
CA THR A 46 -25.72 16.76 -27.85
C THR A 46 -26.02 15.25 -27.69
N VAL A 47 -27.27 14.86 -27.92
CA VAL A 47 -27.67 13.43 -27.85
C VAL A 47 -27.00 12.63 -28.96
N ARG A 48 -26.94 13.21 -30.20
CA ARG A 48 -26.29 12.54 -31.33
C ARG A 48 -24.79 12.37 -31.10
N ALA A 49 -24.09 13.40 -30.60
CA ALA A 49 -22.67 13.31 -30.28
C ALA A 49 -22.36 12.20 -29.22
N ALA A 50 -23.22 12.06 -28.21
CA ALA A 50 -23.07 10.98 -27.23
C ALA A 50 -23.31 9.59 -27.86
N LEU A 51 -24.34 9.43 -28.69
CA LEU A 51 -24.62 8.18 -29.39
C LEU A 51 -23.55 7.84 -30.45
N ASP A 52 -22.98 8.84 -31.13
CA ASP A 52 -21.86 8.62 -32.05
C ASP A 52 -20.62 8.11 -31.35
N ARG A 53 -20.30 8.68 -30.17
CA ARG A 53 -19.21 8.21 -29.34
C ARG A 53 -19.46 6.75 -28.88
N MET A 54 -20.66 6.42 -28.43
CA MET A 54 -21.00 5.04 -28.04
C MET A 54 -20.93 4.06 -29.22
N ALA A 55 -21.28 4.50 -30.40
CA ALA A 55 -21.16 3.68 -31.61
C ALA A 55 -19.70 3.48 -32.02
N GLN A 56 -18.83 4.50 -31.88
CA GLN A 56 -17.39 4.38 -32.09
C GLN A 56 -16.75 3.44 -31.07
N GLU A 57 -17.22 3.44 -29.83
CA GLU A 57 -16.80 2.50 -28.77
C GLU A 57 -17.43 1.10 -28.93
N GLY A 58 -18.30 0.89 -29.94
CA GLY A 58 -18.95 -0.38 -30.24
C GLY A 58 -20.07 -0.76 -29.28
N LEU A 59 -20.41 0.06 -28.28
CA LEU A 59 -21.42 -0.20 -27.26
C LEU A 59 -22.83 -0.28 -27.82
N VAL A 60 -23.06 0.44 -28.90
CA VAL A 60 -24.34 0.46 -29.60
C VAL A 60 -24.13 0.29 -31.11
N ARG A 61 -25.15 -0.28 -31.78
CA ARG A 61 -25.19 -0.42 -33.23
C ARG A 61 -26.37 0.36 -33.77
N ARG A 62 -26.13 1.24 -34.75
CA ARG A 62 -27.19 1.95 -35.47
C ARG A 62 -27.67 1.12 -36.65
N VAL A 63 -28.96 0.96 -36.77
CA VAL A 63 -29.61 0.27 -37.88
C VAL A 63 -30.46 1.29 -38.62
N LYS A 64 -30.10 1.59 -39.87
CA LYS A 64 -30.78 2.60 -40.69
C LYS A 64 -32.29 2.28 -40.81
N GLY A 65 -33.13 3.23 -40.45
CA GLY A 65 -34.58 3.07 -40.44
C GLY A 65 -35.18 2.30 -39.25
N SER A 66 -34.35 1.63 -38.43
CA SER A 66 -34.85 0.79 -37.34
C SER A 66 -34.54 1.36 -35.93
N GLY A 67 -33.42 2.05 -35.78
CA GLY A 67 -33.01 2.65 -34.47
C GLY A 67 -31.61 2.29 -34.03
N THR A 68 -31.34 2.59 -32.75
CA THR A 68 -30.05 2.27 -32.11
C THR A 68 -30.25 1.10 -31.13
N TYR A 69 -29.40 0.11 -31.22
CA TYR A 69 -29.47 -1.11 -30.43
C TYR A 69 -28.24 -1.29 -29.57
N ILE A 70 -28.40 -1.80 -28.36
CA ILE A 70 -27.31 -2.18 -27.44
C ILE A 70 -26.57 -3.36 -28.10
N ASN A 71 -25.26 -3.27 -28.15
CA ASN A 71 -24.42 -4.39 -28.55
C ASN A 71 -24.17 -5.28 -27.32
N LYS A 72 -25.03 -6.30 -27.17
CA LYS A 72 -25.05 -7.17 -25.99
C LYS A 72 -23.69 -7.89 -25.77
N GLU A 73 -23.03 -8.30 -26.84
CA GLU A 73 -21.75 -9.01 -26.75
C GLU A 73 -20.65 -8.12 -26.16
N ILE A 74 -20.59 -6.83 -26.59
CA ILE A 74 -19.61 -5.88 -26.09
C ILE A 74 -19.98 -5.39 -24.68
N ALA A 75 -21.27 -5.19 -24.40
CA ALA A 75 -21.72 -4.83 -23.06
C ALA A 75 -21.42 -5.95 -22.04
N LEU A 76 -21.66 -7.22 -22.40
CA LEU A 76 -21.30 -8.39 -21.61
C LEU A 76 -19.79 -8.62 -21.56
N SER A 77 -19.06 -8.43 -22.67
CA SER A 77 -17.62 -8.58 -22.71
C SER A 77 -16.92 -7.56 -21.80
N ARG A 78 -17.43 -6.33 -21.71
CA ARG A 78 -16.93 -5.32 -20.76
C ARG A 78 -17.18 -5.72 -19.31
N GLU A 79 -18.34 -6.29 -19.02
CA GLU A 79 -18.67 -6.76 -17.67
C GLU A 79 -17.86 -8.00 -17.28
N LEU A 80 -17.63 -8.90 -18.24
CA LEU A 80 -16.83 -10.13 -18.05
C LEU A 80 -15.34 -9.90 -18.28
N GLY A 81 -14.91 -8.67 -18.63
CA GLY A 81 -13.51 -8.35 -18.95
C GLY A 81 -12.99 -9.02 -20.23
N ILE A 82 -13.87 -9.60 -21.05
CA ILE A 82 -13.49 -10.30 -22.28
C ILE A 82 -13.33 -9.25 -23.40
N GLY A 83 -12.08 -9.02 -23.84
CA GLY A 83 -11.76 -8.16 -24.98
C GLY A 83 -11.44 -6.68 -24.66
N SER A 84 -11.42 -6.25 -23.40
CA SER A 84 -10.83 -4.98 -22.99
C SER A 84 -9.33 -5.12 -22.81
N ALA A 85 -8.56 -4.07 -23.16
CA ALA A 85 -7.13 -4.06 -22.82
C ALA A 85 -6.96 -4.29 -21.29
N PRO A 86 -5.94 -5.06 -20.88
CA PRO A 86 -5.72 -5.32 -19.45
C PRO A 86 -5.68 -4.03 -18.64
N LEU A 87 -6.28 -4.04 -17.45
CA LEU A 87 -6.18 -2.93 -16.49
C LEU A 87 -4.71 -2.72 -16.14
N LYS A 88 -4.19 -1.51 -16.36
CA LYS A 88 -2.82 -1.18 -15.94
C LYS A 88 -2.82 -0.75 -14.49
N ILE A 89 -2.17 -1.53 -13.63
CA ILE A 89 -1.99 -1.22 -12.21
C ILE A 89 -0.51 -0.99 -11.95
N GLY A 90 -0.20 0.13 -11.30
CA GLY A 90 1.16 0.46 -10.87
C GLY A 90 1.39 -0.01 -9.44
N LEU A 91 2.48 -0.73 -9.21
CA LEU A 91 3.00 -1.07 -7.90
C LEU A 91 4.31 -0.31 -7.68
N ILE A 92 4.34 0.62 -6.73
CA ILE A 92 5.51 1.43 -6.41
C ILE A 92 6.10 0.95 -5.09
N LEU A 93 7.33 0.41 -5.15
CA LEU A 93 8.08 -0.17 -4.04
C LEU A 93 9.27 0.73 -3.67
N GLN A 94 9.68 0.71 -2.40
CA GLN A 94 10.85 1.48 -1.96
C GLN A 94 12.18 0.91 -2.48
N GLY A 95 12.33 -0.42 -2.56
CA GLY A 95 13.55 -1.07 -3.00
C GLY A 95 13.29 -2.38 -3.74
N GLN A 96 14.31 -2.91 -4.39
CA GLN A 96 14.23 -4.17 -5.14
C GLN A 96 14.29 -5.40 -4.23
N ASP A 97 14.61 -5.19 -2.95
CA ASP A 97 14.98 -6.28 -2.06
C ASP A 97 13.74 -6.96 -1.47
N THR A 98 13.88 -8.26 -1.36
CA THR A 98 13.59 -9.14 -0.23
C THR A 98 12.40 -10.07 -0.36
N ASN A 99 12.40 -11.07 0.55
CA ASN A 99 11.30 -11.97 0.81
C ASN A 99 9.98 -11.21 1.05
N ALA A 100 10.04 -10.05 1.71
CA ALA A 100 8.87 -9.18 1.95
C ALA A 100 8.18 -8.74 0.65
N ASN A 101 8.96 -8.29 -0.34
CA ASN A 101 8.41 -7.89 -1.65
C ASN A 101 7.88 -9.10 -2.43
N SER A 102 8.56 -10.24 -2.33
CA SER A 102 8.13 -11.48 -2.98
C SER A 102 6.79 -11.94 -2.42
N GLU A 103 6.63 -11.98 -1.10
CA GLU A 103 5.38 -12.33 -0.44
C GLU A 103 4.24 -11.35 -0.77
N LEU A 104 4.53 -10.04 -0.80
CA LEU A 104 3.57 -9.01 -1.19
C LEU A 104 3.10 -9.24 -2.64
N LEU A 105 4.03 -9.45 -3.57
CA LEU A 105 3.73 -9.72 -4.98
C LEU A 105 2.91 -11.00 -5.17
N GLU A 106 3.24 -12.07 -4.45
CA GLU A 106 2.45 -13.30 -4.47
C GLU A 106 1.02 -13.04 -3.97
N GLY A 107 0.87 -12.28 -2.88
CA GLY A 107 -0.42 -11.87 -2.37
C GLY A 107 -1.23 -11.06 -3.38
N ILE A 108 -0.62 -10.06 -4.01
CA ILE A 108 -1.24 -9.22 -5.05
C ILE A 108 -1.66 -10.09 -6.26
N LYS A 109 -0.75 -10.89 -6.79
CA LYS A 109 -1.01 -11.76 -7.95
C LYS A 109 -2.07 -12.83 -7.69
N SER A 110 -2.28 -13.24 -6.44
CA SER A 110 -3.32 -14.20 -6.08
C SER A 110 -4.75 -13.62 -6.20
N VAL A 111 -4.88 -12.30 -6.27
CA VAL A 111 -6.16 -11.58 -6.41
C VAL A 111 -6.34 -11.04 -7.83
N LEU A 112 -5.26 -10.54 -8.44
CA LEU A 112 -5.31 -9.92 -9.77
C LEU A 112 -5.23 -10.99 -10.86
N PRO A 113 -6.26 -11.13 -11.73
CA PRO A 113 -6.23 -12.06 -12.85
C PRO A 113 -5.15 -11.65 -13.85
N ALA A 114 -4.22 -12.58 -14.16
CA ALA A 114 -3.07 -12.28 -15.02
C ALA A 114 -3.45 -11.94 -16.47
N ASP A 115 -4.60 -12.42 -16.93
CA ASP A 115 -5.17 -12.14 -18.24
C ASP A 115 -5.92 -10.81 -18.33
N GLN A 116 -6.29 -10.22 -17.18
CA GLN A 116 -7.09 -9.00 -17.09
C GLN A 116 -6.30 -7.81 -16.52
N VAL A 117 -5.13 -8.03 -15.93
CA VAL A 117 -4.34 -7.00 -15.26
C VAL A 117 -2.89 -6.99 -15.75
N ASP A 118 -2.43 -5.86 -16.26
CA ASP A 118 -1.03 -5.54 -16.53
C ASP A 118 -0.43 -4.86 -15.29
N LEU A 119 0.18 -5.65 -14.40
CA LEU A 119 0.83 -5.15 -13.19
C LEU A 119 2.25 -4.66 -13.51
N ARG A 120 2.48 -3.35 -13.38
CA ARG A 120 3.79 -2.71 -13.59
C ARG A 120 4.43 -2.36 -12.26
N VAL A 121 5.64 -2.87 -12.03
CA VAL A 121 6.40 -2.65 -10.80
C VAL A 121 7.45 -1.57 -11.02
N PHE A 122 7.50 -0.59 -10.13
CA PHE A 122 8.44 0.53 -10.11
C PHE A 122 9.20 0.53 -8.78
N PHE A 123 10.46 0.92 -8.83
CA PHE A 123 11.31 1.02 -7.64
C PHE A 123 11.78 2.46 -7.45
N THR A 124 11.64 2.96 -6.23
CA THR A 124 12.01 4.33 -5.88
C THR A 124 13.39 4.43 -5.22
N ASP A 125 13.96 3.30 -4.78
CA ASP A 125 15.17 3.27 -3.95
C ASP A 125 15.09 4.22 -2.74
N ASN A 126 13.87 4.39 -2.21
CA ASN A 126 13.54 5.32 -1.13
C ASN A 126 14.03 6.76 -1.39
N LYS A 127 13.94 7.23 -2.68
CA LYS A 127 14.33 8.58 -3.12
C LYS A 127 13.14 9.34 -3.67
N PHE A 128 12.90 10.55 -3.19
CA PHE A 128 11.83 11.43 -3.69
C PHE A 128 11.95 11.74 -5.19
N SER A 129 13.17 11.86 -5.73
CA SER A 129 13.37 12.08 -7.17
C SER A 129 12.85 10.92 -8.00
N ASN A 130 13.09 9.68 -7.55
CA ASN A 130 12.65 8.48 -8.25
C ASN A 130 11.13 8.31 -8.12
N GLU A 131 10.58 8.56 -6.92
CA GLU A 131 9.12 8.59 -6.73
C GLU A 131 8.46 9.57 -7.70
N ARG A 132 9.00 10.81 -7.82
CA ARG A 132 8.49 11.81 -8.77
C ARG A 132 8.52 11.28 -10.19
N SER A 133 9.62 10.68 -10.62
CA SER A 133 9.75 10.11 -11.96
C SER A 133 8.73 8.99 -12.21
N CYS A 134 8.51 8.11 -11.23
CA CYS A 134 7.49 7.07 -11.30
C CYS A 134 6.09 7.69 -11.43
N LEU A 135 5.73 8.64 -10.57
CA LEU A 135 4.41 9.27 -10.57
C LEU A 135 4.14 10.05 -11.88
N GLN A 136 5.14 10.74 -12.42
CA GLN A 136 5.01 11.45 -13.70
C GLN A 136 4.87 10.50 -14.90
N ALA A 137 5.69 9.46 -14.99
CA ALA A 137 5.59 8.45 -16.05
C ALA A 137 4.19 7.81 -16.08
N VAL A 138 3.62 7.62 -14.92
CA VAL A 138 2.33 7.01 -14.66
C VAL A 138 1.15 7.89 -15.12
N VAL A 139 1.21 9.19 -14.84
CA VAL A 139 0.16 10.16 -15.25
C VAL A 139 -0.05 10.16 -16.76
N HIS A 140 1.00 9.83 -17.54
CA HIS A 140 0.95 9.82 -19.00
C HIS A 140 0.58 8.47 -19.64
N GLN A 141 0.48 7.37 -18.88
CA GLN A 141 0.34 6.01 -19.42
C GLN A 141 -1.00 5.30 -19.14
N ASN A 142 -2.06 6.05 -18.82
CA ASN A 142 -3.42 5.50 -18.60
C ASN A 142 -3.48 4.33 -17.58
N PHE A 143 -2.85 4.49 -16.42
CA PHE A 143 -3.03 3.57 -15.30
C PHE A 143 -4.41 3.77 -14.66
N GLN A 144 -5.02 2.67 -14.22
CA GLN A 144 -6.33 2.66 -13.58
C GLN A 144 -6.24 2.64 -12.05
N GLY A 145 -5.06 2.39 -11.49
CA GLY A 145 -4.88 2.39 -10.03
C GLY A 145 -3.44 2.17 -9.59
N PHE A 146 -3.16 2.48 -8.33
CA PHE A 146 -1.83 2.37 -7.73
C PHE A 146 -1.84 1.75 -6.36
N ILE A 147 -0.84 0.87 -6.12
CA ILE A 147 -0.43 0.38 -4.81
C ILE A 147 0.94 0.99 -4.52
N ILE A 148 1.08 1.71 -3.40
CA ILE A 148 2.28 2.53 -3.13
C ILE A 148 2.82 2.27 -1.73
N ASP A 149 4.13 2.02 -1.62
CA ASP A 149 4.90 2.16 -0.39
C ASP A 149 5.54 3.56 -0.37
N GLY A 150 5.10 4.41 0.55
CA GLY A 150 5.49 5.83 0.58
C GLY A 150 6.97 6.03 0.87
N VAL A 151 7.64 6.84 0.05
CA VAL A 151 9.07 7.18 0.19
C VAL A 151 9.28 8.12 1.35
N LYS A 152 10.19 7.81 2.28
CA LYS A 152 10.54 8.65 3.44
C LYS A 152 9.30 9.25 4.10
N ALA A 153 8.33 8.40 4.38
CA ALA A 153 6.96 8.81 4.67
C ALA A 153 6.77 9.61 5.98
N SER A 154 7.77 9.60 6.87
CA SER A 154 7.78 10.45 8.06
C SER A 154 8.19 11.89 7.78
N LEU A 155 8.75 12.17 6.60
CA LEU A 155 9.17 13.51 6.18
C LEU A 155 8.10 14.16 5.30
N LEU A 156 8.22 15.49 5.12
CA LEU A 156 7.37 16.21 4.18
C LEU A 156 7.69 15.77 2.74
N ASN A 157 6.67 15.29 2.03
CA ASN A 157 6.86 14.85 0.66
C ASN A 157 6.83 16.03 -0.31
N PRO A 158 7.91 16.25 -1.10
CA PRO A 158 7.96 17.33 -2.10
C PRO A 158 7.11 17.03 -3.35
N ASN A 159 6.56 15.81 -3.50
CA ASN A 159 5.83 15.34 -4.68
C ASN A 159 4.30 15.39 -4.51
N LEU A 160 3.79 16.18 -3.54
CA LEU A 160 2.36 16.29 -3.29
C LEU A 160 1.56 16.81 -4.50
N ASP A 161 2.20 17.58 -5.36
CA ASP A 161 1.64 18.05 -6.62
C ASP A 161 1.27 16.89 -7.57
N CYS A 162 2.14 15.88 -7.66
CA CYS A 162 1.89 14.67 -8.46
C CYS A 162 0.69 13.88 -7.92
N TYR A 163 0.60 13.70 -6.59
CA TYR A 163 -0.53 13.02 -5.96
C TYR A 163 -1.85 13.78 -6.17
N LYS A 164 -1.83 15.12 -6.05
CA LYS A 164 -3.00 15.96 -6.33
C LYS A 164 -3.49 15.78 -7.77
N GLU A 165 -2.57 15.66 -8.73
CA GLU A 165 -2.93 15.42 -10.14
C GLU A 165 -3.56 14.04 -10.33
N ILE A 166 -3.04 12.99 -9.70
CA ILE A 166 -3.61 11.64 -9.72
C ILE A 166 -5.03 11.66 -9.17
N TYR A 167 -5.24 12.30 -8.01
CA TYR A 167 -6.58 12.43 -7.40
C TYR A 167 -7.54 13.26 -8.25
N ARG A 168 -7.07 14.33 -8.88
CA ARG A 168 -7.89 15.13 -9.81
C ARG A 168 -8.39 14.31 -11.00
N ARG A 169 -7.64 13.30 -11.40
CA ARG A 169 -8.02 12.35 -12.45
C ARG A 169 -8.88 11.19 -11.93
N HIS A 170 -9.23 11.17 -10.66
CA HIS A 170 -9.98 10.09 -10.02
C HIS A 170 -9.32 8.72 -10.18
N ILE A 171 -7.99 8.67 -10.21
CA ILE A 171 -7.25 7.41 -10.25
C ILE A 171 -7.09 6.91 -8.81
N PRO A 172 -7.60 5.71 -8.48
CA PRO A 172 -7.47 5.13 -7.15
C PRO A 172 -6.03 4.91 -6.73
N VAL A 173 -5.69 5.32 -5.51
CA VAL A 173 -4.39 5.08 -4.89
C VAL A 173 -4.62 4.45 -3.53
N ILE A 174 -3.94 3.34 -3.26
CA ILE A 174 -3.91 2.71 -1.94
C ILE A 174 -2.46 2.58 -1.47
N PHE A 175 -2.20 3.03 -0.26
CA PHE A 175 -0.89 2.86 0.36
C PHE A 175 -0.83 1.55 1.16
N TYR A 176 0.37 1.04 1.33
CA TYR A 176 0.65 -0.03 2.30
C TYR A 176 1.94 0.30 3.06
N ASN A 177 2.10 -0.26 4.25
CA ASN A 177 3.19 0.02 5.18
C ASN A 177 3.39 1.52 5.45
N ASN A 178 3.95 2.26 4.50
CA ASN A 178 4.27 3.67 4.62
C ASN A 178 3.31 4.55 3.82
N TYR A 179 2.75 5.56 4.47
CA TYR A 179 1.80 6.50 3.89
C TYR A 179 2.07 7.92 4.35
N TYR A 180 1.56 8.91 3.65
CA TYR A 180 1.71 10.32 4.00
C TYR A 180 0.51 10.80 4.80
N LYS A 181 0.72 11.26 6.06
CA LYS A 181 -0.35 11.76 6.94
C LYS A 181 -1.15 12.94 6.37
N ASN A 182 -0.51 13.73 5.52
CA ASN A 182 -1.12 14.89 4.87
C ASN A 182 -1.89 14.55 3.57
N LEU A 183 -1.92 13.28 3.19
CA LEU A 183 -2.76 12.77 2.11
C LEU A 183 -3.89 11.92 2.69
N ARG A 184 -5.13 12.29 2.37
CA ARG A 184 -6.28 11.43 2.65
C ARG A 184 -6.36 10.35 1.60
N CYS A 185 -5.85 9.18 1.90
CA CYS A 185 -5.89 8.04 0.99
C CYS A 185 -6.03 6.73 1.74
N PRO A 186 -6.70 5.76 1.13
CA PRO A 186 -6.78 4.40 1.64
C PRO A 186 -5.42 3.80 1.91
N ARG A 187 -5.36 2.97 2.93
CA ARG A 187 -4.12 2.28 3.30
C ARG A 187 -4.38 0.95 3.98
N VAL A 188 -3.46 0.03 3.78
CA VAL A 188 -3.38 -1.24 4.52
C VAL A 188 -2.08 -1.23 5.33
N ILE A 189 -2.20 -1.24 6.64
CA ILE A 189 -1.07 -1.14 7.57
C ILE A 189 -1.22 -2.17 8.69
N VAL A 190 -0.13 -2.47 9.38
CA VAL A 190 -0.17 -3.23 10.64
C VAL A 190 -0.38 -2.27 11.80
N ASN A 191 -1.01 -2.73 12.89
CA ASN A 191 -1.09 -1.97 14.13
C ASN A 191 0.25 -2.03 14.88
N ASP A 192 1.18 -1.15 14.50
CA ASP A 192 2.54 -1.11 15.06
C ASP A 192 2.57 -0.73 16.55
N THR A 193 1.62 0.05 17.02
CA THR A 193 1.49 0.37 18.44
C THR A 193 1.11 -0.85 19.27
N GLU A 194 0.15 -1.65 18.81
CA GLU A 194 -0.21 -2.93 19.47
C GLU A 194 0.95 -3.93 19.39
N CYS A 195 1.63 -3.97 18.25
CA CYS A 195 2.82 -4.79 18.07
C CYS A 195 3.89 -4.47 19.11
N ALA A 196 4.19 -3.18 19.30
CA ALA A 196 5.16 -2.71 20.28
C ALA A 196 4.72 -3.02 21.72
N ASP A 197 3.45 -2.77 22.08
CA ASP A 197 2.96 -3.10 23.43
C ASP A 197 3.15 -4.58 23.76
N ARG A 198 2.95 -5.47 22.77
CA ARG A 198 3.14 -6.92 22.97
C ARG A 198 4.62 -7.30 23.07
N LEU A 199 5.48 -6.87 22.15
CA LEU A 199 6.91 -7.25 22.17
C LEU A 199 7.65 -6.66 23.37
N ILE A 200 7.39 -5.40 23.70
CA ILE A 200 8.00 -4.76 24.88
C ILE A 200 7.43 -5.34 26.17
N GLY A 201 6.13 -5.69 26.16
CA GLY A 201 5.50 -6.40 27.26
C GLY A 201 6.26 -7.66 27.64
N LEU A 202 6.60 -8.51 26.65
CA LEU A 202 7.37 -9.73 26.86
C LEU A 202 8.75 -9.48 27.50
N LEU A 203 9.44 -8.42 27.11
CA LEU A 203 10.72 -8.02 27.69
C LEU A 203 10.55 -7.60 29.17
N ILE A 204 9.59 -6.73 29.45
CA ILE A 204 9.39 -6.18 30.79
C ILE A 204 8.88 -7.25 31.77
N GLU A 205 7.99 -8.16 31.33
CA GLU A 205 7.50 -9.30 32.11
C GLU A 205 8.61 -10.27 32.51
N ARG A 206 9.68 -10.36 31.66
CA ARG A 206 10.89 -11.14 31.97
C ARG A 206 11.99 -10.36 32.70
N GLY A 207 11.67 -9.19 33.28
CA GLY A 207 12.55 -8.42 34.13
C GLY A 207 13.42 -7.35 33.44
N HIS A 208 13.38 -7.24 32.11
CA HIS A 208 14.19 -6.23 31.40
C HIS A 208 13.68 -4.81 31.67
N ARG A 209 14.60 -3.90 32.03
CA ARG A 209 14.29 -2.48 32.28
C ARG A 209 15.18 -1.56 31.42
N HIS A 210 16.43 -1.95 31.20
CA HIS A 210 17.39 -1.22 30.34
C HIS A 210 17.36 -1.83 28.94
N ILE A 211 16.53 -1.28 28.07
CA ILE A 211 16.25 -1.78 26.73
C ILE A 211 16.79 -0.78 25.71
N ALA A 212 17.78 -1.18 24.91
CA ALA A 212 18.26 -0.39 23.79
C ALA A 212 17.33 -0.57 22.57
N GLY A 213 17.20 0.49 21.76
CA GLY A 213 16.37 0.45 20.56
C GLY A 213 17.09 1.06 19.35
N ILE A 214 16.91 0.46 18.17
CA ILE A 214 17.44 1.00 16.92
C ILE A 214 16.28 1.19 15.96
N PHE A 215 16.01 2.45 15.58
CA PHE A 215 14.87 2.87 14.79
C PHE A 215 15.27 3.71 13.58
N VAL A 216 14.39 3.70 12.59
CA VAL A 216 14.56 4.44 11.33
C VAL A 216 13.66 5.68 11.36
N TYR A 217 14.22 6.90 11.25
CA TYR A 217 13.44 8.12 11.41
C TYR A 217 12.73 8.60 10.15
N ASP A 218 13.19 8.20 8.96
CA ASP A 218 12.57 8.57 7.69
C ASP A 218 11.44 7.60 7.25
N ASN A 219 11.11 6.62 8.09
CA ASN A 219 10.08 5.62 7.87
C ASN A 219 8.95 5.80 8.88
N TYR A 220 7.73 6.05 8.40
CA TYR A 220 6.60 6.32 9.28
C TYR A 220 6.22 5.13 10.17
N GLN A 221 6.24 3.93 9.63
CA GLN A 221 6.00 2.70 10.37
C GLN A 221 7.00 2.53 11.54
N SER A 222 8.28 2.85 11.31
CA SER A 222 9.29 2.81 12.38
C SER A 222 9.05 3.86 13.46
N ILE A 223 8.52 5.02 13.11
CA ILE A 223 8.12 6.04 14.11
C ILE A 223 6.97 5.52 14.97
N GLU A 224 5.98 4.84 14.40
CA GLU A 224 4.87 4.25 15.18
C GLU A 224 5.37 3.14 16.11
N LYS A 225 6.30 2.30 15.66
CA LYS A 225 6.96 1.27 16.50
C LYS A 225 7.72 1.91 17.67
N PHE A 226 8.45 2.97 17.41
CA PHE A 226 9.14 3.73 18.47
C PHE A 226 8.16 4.31 19.48
N GLN A 227 7.11 5.00 19.02
CA GLN A 227 6.09 5.58 19.90
C GLN A 227 5.40 4.51 20.75
N GLY A 228 5.05 3.38 20.13
CA GLY A 228 4.49 2.23 20.84
C GLY A 228 5.46 1.64 21.86
N THR A 229 6.77 1.56 21.52
CA THR A 229 7.82 1.08 22.44
C THR A 229 7.94 1.99 23.65
N ALA A 230 8.04 3.30 23.45
CA ALA A 230 8.11 4.28 24.54
C ALA A 230 6.87 4.23 25.43
N ALA A 231 5.68 4.19 24.84
CA ALA A 231 4.42 4.09 25.57
C ALA A 231 4.31 2.77 26.39
N ALA A 232 4.73 1.65 25.79
CA ALA A 232 4.73 0.35 26.48
C ALA A 232 5.70 0.32 27.66
N MET A 233 6.90 0.91 27.50
CA MET A 233 7.87 1.03 28.61
C MET A 233 7.31 1.88 29.75
N GLN A 234 6.77 3.06 29.45
CA GLN A 234 6.17 3.95 30.46
C GLN A 234 5.01 3.27 31.20
N LYS A 235 4.10 2.62 30.46
CA LYS A 235 2.92 1.94 31.03
C LYS A 235 3.29 0.78 31.96
N ARG A 236 4.40 0.08 31.69
CA ARG A 236 4.80 -1.15 32.38
C ARG A 236 5.98 -0.96 33.35
N GLY A 237 6.37 0.30 33.66
CA GLY A 237 7.44 0.62 34.62
C GLY A 237 8.84 0.31 34.07
N GLY A 238 9.04 0.34 32.77
CA GLY A 238 10.36 0.35 32.13
C GLY A 238 10.98 1.76 32.19
N GLU A 239 12.30 1.81 32.14
CA GLU A 239 13.04 3.08 32.08
C GLU A 239 13.25 3.47 30.61
N PHE A 240 12.57 4.53 30.17
CA PHE A 240 12.82 5.11 28.86
C PHE A 240 13.86 6.22 28.98
N GLN A 241 14.96 6.09 28.24
CA GLN A 241 16.04 7.07 28.17
C GLN A 241 16.46 7.27 26.72
N ASP A 242 16.59 8.52 26.28
CA ASP A 242 16.94 8.86 24.91
C ASP A 242 18.30 8.29 24.48
N ASP A 243 19.25 8.21 25.41
CA ASP A 243 20.59 7.68 25.15
C ASP A 243 20.58 6.19 24.78
N TYR A 244 19.50 5.46 25.11
CA TYR A 244 19.32 4.05 24.72
C TYR A 244 18.71 3.89 23.32
N ILE A 245 18.39 5.00 22.63
CA ILE A 245 17.77 4.98 21.32
C ILE A 245 18.74 5.44 20.25
N LYS A 246 18.99 4.57 19.28
CA LYS A 246 19.78 4.91 18.08
C LYS A 246 18.86 5.12 16.89
N TRP A 247 18.94 6.29 16.29
CA TRP A 247 18.25 6.63 15.06
C TRP A 247 19.17 6.47 13.85
N CYS A 248 18.58 6.01 12.73
CA CYS A 248 19.24 5.96 11.42
C CYS A 248 18.24 6.31 10.31
N VAL A 249 18.72 6.42 9.08
CA VAL A 249 17.89 6.50 7.87
C VAL A 249 17.78 5.13 7.21
N SER A 250 16.69 4.90 6.47
CA SER A 250 16.42 3.62 5.80
C SER A 250 17.61 3.11 4.98
N ASN A 251 18.27 4.00 4.23
CA ASN A 251 19.38 3.61 3.36
C ASN A 251 20.66 3.21 4.13
N GLU A 252 20.85 3.71 5.36
CA GLU A 252 22.00 3.34 6.20
C GLU A 252 21.91 1.90 6.68
N ALA A 253 20.70 1.39 6.90
CA ALA A 253 20.47 0.01 7.34
C ALA A 253 21.03 -1.03 6.36
N HIS A 254 21.24 -0.66 5.09
CA HIS A 254 21.86 -1.51 4.07
C HIS A 254 23.40 -1.36 3.99
N ASP A 255 23.97 -0.36 4.70
CA ASP A 255 25.42 -0.09 4.66
C ASP A 255 26.15 -0.87 5.77
N GLN A 256 27.11 -1.71 5.37
CA GLN A 256 27.96 -2.44 6.34
C GLN A 256 28.71 -1.49 7.29
N ARG A 257 28.98 -0.24 6.88
CA ARG A 257 29.58 0.77 7.76
C ARG A 257 28.69 1.11 8.94
N PHE A 258 27.38 0.97 8.80
CA PHE A 258 26.43 1.20 9.87
C PHE A 258 26.62 0.22 11.04
N ALA A 259 27.09 -0.99 10.80
CA ALA A 259 27.45 -1.94 11.86
C ALA A 259 28.47 -1.35 12.86
N ARG A 260 29.43 -0.54 12.39
CA ARG A 260 30.40 0.14 13.26
C ARG A 260 29.74 1.21 14.15
N PHE A 261 28.69 1.87 13.66
CA PHE A 261 27.94 2.83 14.47
C PHE A 261 27.10 2.10 15.53
N ILE A 262 26.51 0.96 15.19
CA ILE A 262 25.79 0.10 16.15
C ILE A 262 26.77 -0.39 17.22
N ASP A 263 27.95 -0.90 16.84
CA ASP A 263 28.98 -1.36 17.76
C ASP A 263 29.38 -0.26 18.75
N ARG A 264 29.70 0.93 18.24
CA ARG A 264 30.05 2.08 19.07
C ARG A 264 28.92 2.49 20.01
N PHE A 265 27.69 2.52 19.50
CA PHE A 265 26.51 2.85 20.28
C PHE A 265 26.33 1.88 21.44
N LEU A 266 26.35 0.57 21.17
CA LEU A 266 26.16 -0.45 22.20
C LEU A 266 27.29 -0.48 23.23
N LYS A 267 28.54 -0.22 22.83
CA LYS A 267 29.68 -0.10 23.74
C LYS A 267 29.64 1.16 24.60
N GLY A 268 28.97 2.22 24.13
CA GLY A 268 28.80 3.47 24.86
C GLY A 268 27.71 3.42 25.93
N LEU A 269 26.81 2.45 25.86
CA LEU A 269 25.75 2.31 26.87
C LEU A 269 26.29 1.75 28.19
N PRO A 270 25.92 2.35 29.34
CA PRO A 270 26.40 1.89 30.63
C PRO A 270 25.93 0.49 30.97
N LYS A 271 24.69 0.16 30.64
CA LYS A 271 24.08 -1.15 30.87
C LYS A 271 22.87 -1.33 29.97
N TYR A 272 22.79 -2.44 29.28
CA TYR A 272 21.56 -2.87 28.62
C TYR A 272 21.41 -4.39 28.74
N THR A 273 20.19 -4.89 28.76
CA THR A 273 19.91 -6.31 28.91
C THR A 273 19.11 -6.85 27.73
N ALA A 274 18.51 -5.96 26.93
CA ALA A 274 17.77 -6.31 25.74
C ALA A 274 17.96 -5.22 24.65
N ILE A 275 17.77 -5.63 23.39
CA ILE A 275 17.77 -4.75 22.23
C ILE A 275 16.51 -4.97 21.41
N VAL A 276 15.91 -3.88 20.95
CA VAL A 276 14.76 -3.83 20.05
C VAL A 276 15.20 -3.36 18.70
N CYS A 277 14.95 -4.14 17.65
CA CYS A 277 15.28 -3.84 16.26
C CYS A 277 14.00 -3.51 15.49
N CYS A 278 13.93 -2.33 14.87
CA CYS A 278 12.71 -1.87 14.19
C CYS A 278 12.34 -2.68 12.93
N ASN A 279 13.27 -3.46 12.38
CA ASN A 279 13.03 -4.35 11.24
C ASN A 279 14.12 -5.43 11.13
N TYR A 280 13.91 -6.36 10.21
CA TYR A 280 14.80 -7.49 9.98
C TYR A 280 16.22 -7.08 9.52
N MET A 281 16.36 -6.01 8.74
CA MET A 281 17.69 -5.55 8.30
C MET A 281 18.53 -5.07 9.49
N ILE A 282 17.94 -4.27 10.38
CA ILE A 282 18.58 -3.82 11.62
C ILE A 282 18.90 -5.01 12.52
N TYR A 283 17.96 -5.97 12.66
CA TYR A 283 18.18 -7.19 13.43
C TYR A 283 19.45 -7.95 12.96
N ARG A 284 19.61 -8.16 11.66
CA ARG A 284 20.78 -8.85 11.10
C ARG A 284 22.09 -8.14 11.43
N LEU A 285 22.10 -6.79 11.35
CA LEU A 285 23.29 -6.00 11.70
C LEU A 285 23.61 -6.08 13.19
N VAL A 286 22.58 -5.95 14.06
CA VAL A 286 22.75 -6.06 15.52
C VAL A 286 23.25 -7.44 15.89
N ARG A 287 22.69 -8.50 15.34
CA ARG A 287 23.10 -9.88 15.61
C ARG A 287 24.58 -10.07 15.27
N ARG A 288 25.02 -9.62 14.08
CA ARG A 288 26.42 -9.66 13.69
C ARG A 288 27.32 -8.91 14.68
N VAL A 289 26.93 -7.68 15.06
CA VAL A 289 27.70 -6.87 16.03
C VAL A 289 27.84 -7.58 17.38
N LEU A 290 26.77 -8.21 17.86
CA LEU A 290 26.80 -8.98 19.12
C LEU A 290 27.73 -10.19 19.00
N GLU A 291 27.69 -10.93 17.89
CA GLU A 291 28.58 -12.05 17.60
C GLU A 291 30.05 -11.61 17.55
N GLU A 292 30.36 -10.48 16.87
CA GLU A 292 31.70 -9.89 16.82
C GLU A 292 32.19 -9.42 18.22
N GLN A 293 31.27 -9.05 19.12
CA GLN A 293 31.57 -8.75 20.52
C GLN A 293 31.66 -9.98 21.42
N GLY A 294 31.46 -11.19 20.89
CA GLY A 294 31.43 -12.44 21.66
C GLY A 294 30.20 -12.57 22.55
N LYS A 295 29.15 -11.79 22.33
CA LYS A 295 27.91 -11.84 23.11
C LYS A 295 26.90 -12.83 22.51
N ARG A 296 26.35 -13.66 23.34
CA ARG A 296 25.34 -14.66 22.98
C ARG A 296 23.92 -14.13 23.20
N VAL A 297 23.01 -14.54 22.34
CA VAL A 297 21.58 -14.27 22.46
C VAL A 297 20.89 -15.61 22.79
N PRO A 298 20.13 -15.69 23.88
CA PRO A 298 19.72 -14.63 24.82
C PRO A 298 20.66 -14.45 26.04
N GLU A 299 21.69 -15.28 26.25
CA GLU A 299 22.43 -15.42 27.51
C GLU A 299 23.06 -14.11 27.99
N ASP A 300 23.65 -13.35 27.06
CA ASP A 300 24.32 -12.09 27.40
C ASP A 300 23.43 -10.88 27.09
N CYS A 301 22.52 -10.99 26.08
CA CYS A 301 21.59 -9.95 25.67
C CYS A 301 20.36 -10.54 25.01
N SER A 302 19.16 -10.17 25.47
CA SER A 302 17.92 -10.51 24.79
C SER A 302 17.73 -9.66 23.53
N LEU A 303 17.12 -10.23 22.49
CA LEU A 303 16.95 -9.57 21.19
C LEU A 303 15.54 -9.79 20.67
N VAL A 304 14.85 -8.70 20.28
CA VAL A 304 13.53 -8.75 19.63
C VAL A 304 13.56 -7.98 18.32
N CYS A 305 12.74 -8.42 17.37
CA CYS A 305 12.68 -7.86 16.03
C CYS A 305 11.25 -7.51 15.64
N PHE A 306 11.05 -6.29 15.13
CA PHE A 306 9.83 -5.96 14.39
C PHE A 306 9.96 -6.41 12.93
N ASP A 307 8.82 -6.76 12.32
CA ASP A 307 8.69 -7.09 10.90
C ASP A 307 9.77 -8.04 10.38
N TYR A 308 9.90 -9.15 11.07
CA TYR A 308 10.81 -10.19 10.63
C TYR A 308 10.35 -10.75 9.28
N SER A 309 11.18 -10.57 8.27
CA SER A 309 10.97 -11.05 6.90
C SER A 309 12.03 -12.05 6.44
N GLY A 310 12.76 -12.63 7.38
CA GLY A 310 13.74 -13.69 7.11
C GLY A 310 13.07 -15.01 6.72
N PRO A 311 13.88 -15.97 6.24
CA PRO A 311 13.35 -17.22 5.69
C PRO A 311 12.67 -18.12 6.73
N ASP A 312 13.17 -18.11 7.97
CA ASP A 312 12.69 -19.04 9.03
C ASP A 312 12.91 -18.44 10.41
N TRP A 313 11.87 -17.78 10.94
CA TRP A 313 11.91 -17.20 12.31
C TRP A 313 11.86 -18.27 13.39
N GLU A 314 11.28 -19.44 13.10
CA GLU A 314 11.17 -20.55 14.05
C GLU A 314 12.53 -21.19 14.24
N ALA A 315 13.26 -21.49 13.17
CA ALA A 315 14.60 -22.05 13.24
C ALA A 315 15.62 -21.08 13.87
N GLU A 316 15.47 -19.77 13.65
CA GLU A 316 16.31 -18.77 14.31
C GLU A 316 15.95 -18.55 15.78
N GLY A 317 14.79 -19.00 16.23
CA GLY A 317 14.31 -18.84 17.60
C GLY A 317 14.13 -17.38 18.04
N ILE A 318 13.91 -16.44 17.09
CA ILE A 318 13.78 -15.03 17.39
C ILE A 318 12.36 -14.67 17.82
N THR A 319 12.23 -13.97 18.94
CA THR A 319 10.96 -13.34 19.33
C THR A 319 10.75 -12.11 18.44
N CYS A 320 9.67 -12.11 17.67
CA CYS A 320 9.47 -11.08 16.65
C CYS A 320 8.00 -10.84 16.30
N SER A 321 7.71 -9.72 15.66
CA SER A 321 6.53 -9.64 14.80
C SER A 321 6.87 -10.20 13.43
N VAL A 322 6.00 -11.07 12.93
CA VAL A 322 6.17 -11.72 11.63
C VAL A 322 5.61 -10.81 10.54
N HIS A 323 6.41 -10.56 9.51
CA HIS A 323 5.94 -9.83 8.33
C HIS A 323 4.80 -10.59 7.65
N GLN A 324 3.71 -9.89 7.33
CA GLN A 324 2.50 -10.49 6.76
C GLN A 324 2.31 -10.12 5.28
N GLY A 325 3.39 -10.14 4.50
CA GLY A 325 3.43 -9.64 3.12
C GLY A 325 2.35 -10.24 2.21
N ARG A 326 2.16 -11.55 2.23
CA ARG A 326 1.15 -12.22 1.40
C ARG A 326 -0.28 -11.79 1.74
N GLN A 327 -0.61 -11.65 3.03
CA GLN A 327 -1.92 -11.19 3.46
C GLN A 327 -2.13 -9.72 3.11
N MET A 328 -1.14 -8.89 3.34
CA MET A 328 -1.14 -7.46 2.97
C MET A 328 -1.34 -7.29 1.47
N GLY A 329 -0.59 -8.05 0.65
CA GLY A 329 -0.73 -8.04 -0.81
C GLY A 329 -2.14 -8.38 -1.29
N ARG A 330 -2.77 -9.40 -0.68
CA ARG A 330 -4.17 -9.72 -0.97
C ARG A 330 -5.11 -8.58 -0.61
N LEU A 331 -4.94 -7.98 0.56
CA LEU A 331 -5.81 -6.91 1.03
C LEU A 331 -5.69 -5.66 0.15
N VAL A 332 -4.48 -5.19 -0.17
CA VAL A 332 -4.32 -4.00 -1.00
C VAL A 332 -4.86 -4.20 -2.41
N ALA A 333 -4.66 -5.40 -3.00
CA ALA A 333 -5.19 -5.71 -4.32
C ALA A 333 -6.72 -5.78 -4.32
N THR A 334 -7.32 -6.44 -3.33
CA THR A 334 -8.78 -6.52 -3.19
C THR A 334 -9.40 -5.14 -3.01
N GLN A 335 -8.84 -4.31 -2.12
CA GLN A 335 -9.34 -2.96 -1.90
C GLN A 335 -9.20 -2.10 -3.16
N LEU A 336 -8.05 -2.13 -3.84
CA LEU A 336 -7.84 -1.37 -5.07
C LEU A 336 -8.83 -1.78 -6.16
N MET A 337 -9.05 -3.07 -6.39
CA MET A 337 -10.01 -3.54 -7.38
C MET A 337 -11.43 -3.05 -7.04
N THR A 338 -11.83 -3.13 -5.77
CA THR A 338 -13.12 -2.63 -5.32
C THR A 338 -13.26 -1.12 -5.54
N MET A 339 -12.20 -0.34 -5.29
CA MET A 339 -12.18 1.11 -5.57
C MET A 339 -12.35 1.41 -7.06
N ILE A 340 -11.67 0.65 -7.93
CA ILE A 340 -11.77 0.79 -9.39
C ILE A 340 -13.21 0.47 -9.84
N GLU A 341 -13.77 -0.64 -9.41
CA GLU A 341 -15.12 -1.10 -9.77
C GLU A 341 -16.20 -0.12 -9.32
N ARG A 342 -16.11 0.36 -8.08
CA ARG A 342 -17.10 1.28 -7.49
C ARG A 342 -16.87 2.74 -7.86
N ARG A 343 -15.71 3.08 -8.46
CA ARG A 343 -15.25 4.45 -8.70
C ARG A 343 -15.27 5.31 -7.44
N ASP A 344 -14.89 4.69 -6.33
CA ASP A 344 -14.87 5.30 -5.01
C ASP A 344 -13.44 5.32 -4.47
N CYS A 345 -13.01 6.48 -3.95
CA CYS A 345 -11.67 6.69 -3.41
C CYS A 345 -11.71 7.21 -1.96
N ASP A 346 -12.83 7.03 -1.24
CA ASP A 346 -12.95 7.49 0.15
C ASP A 346 -12.04 6.66 1.05
N ASP A 347 -11.10 7.32 1.74
CA ASP A 347 -10.09 6.69 2.60
C ASP A 347 -10.70 5.87 3.75
N LYS A 348 -11.86 6.27 4.25
CA LYS A 348 -12.55 5.58 5.34
C LYS A 348 -13.07 4.20 4.95
N ASN A 349 -13.50 4.05 3.69
CA ASN A 349 -14.11 2.82 3.21
C ASN A 349 -13.08 1.72 2.93
N TYR A 350 -11.82 2.09 2.64
CA TYR A 350 -10.78 1.18 2.14
C TYR A 350 -9.52 1.14 3.00
N THR A 351 -9.52 1.84 4.14
CA THR A 351 -8.42 1.75 5.12
C THR A 351 -8.60 0.51 5.99
N TYR A 352 -7.54 -0.30 6.07
CA TYR A 352 -7.53 -1.51 6.89
C TYR A 352 -6.29 -1.56 7.78
N VAL A 353 -6.50 -1.78 9.07
CA VAL A 353 -5.45 -1.96 10.06
C VAL A 353 -5.38 -3.43 10.46
N MET A 354 -4.31 -4.10 10.07
CA MET A 354 -4.06 -5.51 10.35
C MET A 354 -3.62 -5.70 11.80
N LYS A 355 -4.06 -6.80 12.41
CA LYS A 355 -3.54 -7.22 13.70
C LYS A 355 -2.10 -7.76 13.55
N PRO A 356 -1.18 -7.42 14.46
CA PRO A 356 0.17 -7.95 14.41
C PRO A 356 0.18 -9.45 14.73
N LYS A 357 1.01 -10.19 14.02
CA LYS A 357 1.31 -11.60 14.31
C LYS A 357 2.62 -11.65 15.09
N ILE A 358 2.58 -12.05 16.36
CA ILE A 358 3.78 -12.19 17.19
C ILE A 358 4.15 -13.66 17.27
N TYR A 359 5.44 -13.92 17.16
CA TYR A 359 6.07 -15.20 17.46
C TYR A 359 6.98 -15.03 18.67
N GLU A 360 6.78 -15.88 19.68
CA GLU A 360 7.61 -15.95 20.88
C GLU A 360 8.64 -17.06 20.70
N GLY A 361 9.87 -16.68 20.43
CA GLY A 361 11.01 -17.59 20.35
C GLY A 361 11.81 -17.65 21.65
N THR A 362 13.03 -18.12 21.52
CA THR A 362 13.97 -18.30 22.64
C THR A 362 14.93 -17.12 22.84
N SER A 363 14.80 -16.03 22.05
CA SER A 363 15.75 -14.92 22.07
C SER A 363 15.60 -13.97 23.27
N ILE A 364 14.68 -14.23 24.19
CA ILE A 364 14.49 -13.46 25.42
C ILE A 364 14.76 -14.37 26.62
N ARG A 365 15.72 -13.97 27.48
CA ARG A 365 15.94 -14.60 28.79
C ARG A 365 15.10 -13.92 29.87
N THR A 366 14.90 -14.61 31.00
CA THR A 366 14.39 -14.01 32.23
C THR A 366 15.57 -13.52 33.07
N LEU A 367 15.45 -12.33 33.68
CA LEU A 367 16.46 -11.69 34.56
C LEU A 367 16.18 -11.97 36.02
#